data_b397d56ab86e21de94c2c56efdfa6614
#
_entry.id   b397d56ab86e21de94c2c56efdfa6614
#
_cell.length_a   1.000
_cell.length_b   1.000
_cell.length_c   1.000
_cell.angle_alpha   90.00
_cell.angle_beta   90.00
_cell.angle_gamma   90.00
#
_symmetry.space_group_name_H-M   'P 1'
#
loop_
_entity.id
_entity.type
_entity.pdbx_description
1 polymer ?
#
loop_
_entity_poly.entity_id
_entity_poly.type
_entity_poly.pdbx_seq_one_letter_code
_entity_poly.pdbx_strand_id
1 'polypeptide(L)'
;MIMGFFDGAKRALRGVASRMLDVDESSGSLRQMGAIEDFLGKFEFDTKNISEISELMRVLQKKHLVDSICVASSNGSLVASSNGEDFTEALTGTALFNYVQSELPKSSVLFVKANGWYMVFPFKKKVFIVKAMDYLTPIELEVLAKEVEDFLGKK
;
A
#
# COMPACT_ATOMS: atom_id res chain seq x y z
N MET A 1 -0.31 -7.77 14.03
CA MET A 1 -0.28 -6.31 14.06
C MET A 1 1.13 -5.70 14.02
N ILE A 2 2.13 -6.39 14.51
CA ILE A 2 3.54 -5.93 14.50
C ILE A 2 4.20 -6.08 13.11
N MET A 3 3.76 -7.01 12.27
CA MET A 3 4.35 -7.29 10.95
C MET A 3 4.18 -6.14 9.93
N GLY A 4 3.04 -5.45 9.90
CA GLY A 4 2.81 -4.34 8.96
C GLY A 4 3.68 -3.11 9.23
N PHE A 5 4.03 -2.87 10.49
CA PHE A 5 4.94 -1.80 10.89
C PHE A 5 6.37 -2.06 10.37
N PHE A 6 6.84 -3.31 10.47
CA PHE A 6 8.17 -3.68 10.00
C PHE A 6 8.31 -3.63 8.46
N ASP A 7 7.25 -3.89 7.72
CA ASP A 7 7.31 -3.88 6.26
C ASP A 7 7.25 -2.47 5.68
N GLY A 8 6.46 -1.57 6.25
CA GLY A 8 6.49 -0.14 5.94
C GLY A 8 7.84 0.48 6.31
N ALA A 9 8.38 0.09 7.47
CA ALA A 9 9.69 0.52 7.94
C ALA A 9 10.82 0.01 7.03
N LYS A 10 10.80 -1.26 6.61
CA LYS A 10 11.77 -1.81 5.65
C LYS A 10 11.77 -1.09 4.31
N ARG A 11 10.61 -0.60 3.88
CA ARG A 11 10.47 0.11 2.63
C ARG A 11 10.95 1.55 2.71
N ALA A 12 10.64 2.26 3.79
CA ALA A 12 11.23 3.55 4.11
C ALA A 12 12.76 3.42 4.20
N LEU A 13 13.24 2.36 4.84
CA LEU A 13 14.65 2.00 4.89
C LEU A 13 15.27 1.75 3.51
N ARG A 14 14.59 1.04 2.61
CA ARG A 14 15.07 0.86 1.23
C ARG A 14 15.15 2.17 0.46
N GLY A 15 14.12 3.02 0.59
CA GLY A 15 14.10 4.34 -0.06
C GLY A 15 15.16 5.29 0.46
N VAL A 16 15.46 5.27 1.74
CA VAL A 16 16.52 6.05 2.38
C VAL A 16 17.90 5.41 2.11
N ALA A 17 18.00 4.09 2.20
CA ALA A 17 19.24 3.35 1.91
C ALA A 17 19.66 3.49 0.44
N SER A 18 18.73 3.44 -0.53
CA SER A 18 19.06 3.66 -1.94
C SER A 18 19.56 5.09 -2.23
N ARG A 19 19.21 6.06 -1.40
CA ARG A 19 19.72 7.43 -1.48
C ARG A 19 21.03 7.64 -0.73
N MET A 20 21.34 6.77 0.24
CA MET A 20 22.58 6.85 1.07
C MET A 20 23.67 5.89 0.65
N LEU A 21 23.35 4.84 -0.15
CA LEU A 21 24.30 3.81 -0.58
C LEU A 21 25.23 4.23 -1.74
N ASP A 22 25.25 5.51 -2.08
CA ASP A 22 26.33 6.08 -2.91
C ASP A 22 27.59 6.43 -2.07
N VAL A 23 27.67 5.96 -0.84
CA VAL A 23 28.78 6.24 0.08
C VAL A 23 29.32 4.93 0.66
N ASP A 24 30.60 4.69 0.37
CA ASP A 24 31.53 3.66 0.88
C ASP A 24 31.03 2.69 1.99
N GLU A 25 31.15 1.41 1.69
CA GLU A 25 30.67 0.25 2.44
C GLU A 25 31.24 0.02 3.85
N SER A 26 32.00 0.92 4.47
CA SER A 26 32.86 0.43 5.54
C SER A 26 32.68 0.92 6.98
N SER A 27 31.84 1.87 7.32
CA SER A 27 31.86 2.33 8.73
C SER A 27 30.64 3.06 9.33
N GLY A 28 29.52 3.10 8.65
CA GLY A 28 28.38 3.93 9.07
C GLY A 28 27.24 3.23 9.82
N SER A 29 27.27 1.92 9.99
CA SER A 29 26.06 1.11 10.17
C SER A 29 25.25 1.34 11.46
N LEU A 30 25.88 1.48 12.61
CA LEU A 30 25.16 1.54 13.89
C LEU A 30 24.57 2.93 14.21
N ARG A 31 25.27 4.01 13.89
CA ARG A 31 24.74 5.37 14.08
C ARG A 31 23.63 5.71 13.11
N GLN A 32 23.72 5.19 11.89
CA GLN A 32 22.71 5.38 10.87
C GLN A 32 21.44 4.57 11.17
N MET A 33 21.57 3.36 11.70
CA MET A 33 20.43 2.56 12.15
C MET A 33 19.67 3.24 13.30
N GLY A 34 20.37 3.80 14.29
CA GLY A 34 19.73 4.55 15.37
C GLY A 34 18.98 5.80 14.88
N ALA A 35 19.55 6.54 13.92
CA ALA A 35 18.89 7.70 13.33
C ALA A 35 17.66 7.31 12.49
N ILE A 36 17.70 6.15 11.85
CA ILE A 36 16.58 5.60 11.10
C ILE A 36 15.47 5.10 12.04
N GLU A 37 15.82 4.43 13.12
CA GLU A 37 14.87 4.01 14.15
C GLU A 37 14.19 5.22 14.82
N ASP A 38 14.94 6.28 15.15
CA ASP A 38 14.38 7.53 15.66
C ASP A 38 13.48 8.24 14.65
N PHE A 39 13.84 8.21 13.37
CA PHE A 39 13.02 8.77 12.30
C PHE A 39 11.71 7.97 12.12
N LEU A 40 11.78 6.65 12.17
CA LEU A 40 10.62 5.76 12.07
C LEU A 40 9.73 5.85 13.32
N GLY A 41 10.30 6.05 14.51
CA GLY A 41 9.54 6.26 15.75
C GLY A 41 8.72 7.55 15.76
N LYS A 42 9.09 8.56 14.96
CA LYS A 42 8.30 9.78 14.76
C LYS A 42 7.08 9.59 13.87
N PHE A 43 6.99 8.50 13.15
CA PHE A 43 5.84 8.13 12.31
C PHE A 43 5.02 7.01 12.96
N GLU A 44 4.68 7.16 14.24
CA GLU A 44 3.66 6.33 14.85
C GLU A 44 2.31 6.68 14.23
N PHE A 45 1.81 5.78 13.39
CA PHE A 45 0.48 5.90 12.82
C PHE A 45 -0.52 5.31 13.79
N ASP A 46 -1.14 6.16 14.60
CA ASP A 46 -2.22 5.73 15.50
C ASP A 46 -3.51 5.55 14.69
N THR A 47 -3.88 4.30 14.48
CA THR A 47 -5.14 3.94 13.82
C THR A 47 -6.30 3.73 14.82
N LYS A 48 -6.06 3.87 16.11
CA LYS A 48 -7.05 3.54 17.16
C LYS A 48 -8.21 4.52 17.25
N ASN A 49 -7.98 5.77 16.88
CA ASN A 49 -8.96 6.85 16.98
C ASN A 49 -9.63 7.20 15.65
N ILE A 50 -9.38 6.44 14.59
CA ILE A 50 -9.94 6.69 13.26
C ILE A 50 -11.40 6.21 13.22
N SER A 51 -12.31 7.12 12.91
CA SER A 51 -13.76 6.83 12.80
C SER A 51 -14.23 6.70 11.35
N GLU A 52 -13.52 7.32 10.41
CA GLU A 52 -13.90 7.35 9.00
C GLU A 52 -12.93 6.58 8.10
N ILE A 53 -13.47 5.86 7.14
CA ILE A 53 -12.68 5.09 6.17
C ILE A 53 -11.76 5.98 5.32
N SER A 54 -12.19 7.17 4.97
CA SER A 54 -11.38 8.12 4.20
C SER A 54 -10.13 8.55 4.94
N GLU A 55 -10.23 8.74 6.24
CA GLU A 55 -9.09 9.05 7.11
C GLU A 55 -8.13 7.86 7.19
N LEU A 56 -8.67 6.65 7.40
CA LEU A 56 -7.86 5.44 7.38
C LEU A 56 -7.08 5.29 6.08
N MET A 57 -7.72 5.49 4.94
CA MET A 57 -7.08 5.37 3.63
C MET A 57 -5.89 6.33 3.48
N ARG A 58 -6.01 7.56 3.98
CA ARG A 58 -4.90 8.53 3.99
C ARG A 58 -3.76 8.14 4.93
N VAL A 59 -4.09 7.58 6.08
CA VAL A 59 -3.09 7.07 7.03
C VAL A 59 -2.34 5.89 6.43
N LEU A 60 -3.05 4.94 5.83
CA LEU A 60 -2.44 3.78 5.16
C LEU A 60 -1.60 4.17 3.96
N GLN A 61 -2.01 5.18 3.19
CA GLN A 61 -1.22 5.75 2.11
C GLN A 61 0.16 6.20 2.59
N LYS A 62 0.21 6.91 3.71
CA LYS A 62 1.46 7.36 4.32
C LYS A 62 2.27 6.20 4.92
N LYS A 63 1.58 5.31 5.64
CA LYS A 63 2.20 4.15 6.30
C LYS A 63 2.89 3.23 5.32
N HIS A 64 2.26 2.94 4.20
CA HIS A 64 2.77 2.04 3.17
C HIS A 64 3.59 2.74 2.09
N LEU A 65 3.78 4.07 2.20
CA LEU A 65 4.53 4.89 1.24
C LEU A 65 4.04 4.72 -0.20
N VAL A 66 2.72 4.76 -0.38
CA VAL A 66 2.07 4.66 -1.68
C VAL A 66 1.46 6.00 -2.09
N ASP A 67 1.30 6.20 -3.39
CA ASP A 67 0.75 7.45 -3.92
C ASP A 67 -0.78 7.49 -3.80
N SER A 68 -1.43 6.36 -3.98
CA SER A 68 -2.88 6.23 -3.79
C SER A 68 -3.31 4.80 -3.50
N ILE A 69 -4.43 4.70 -2.79
CA ILE A 69 -5.13 3.44 -2.53
C ILE A 69 -6.60 3.65 -2.91
N CYS A 70 -7.12 2.80 -3.77
CA CYS A 70 -8.53 2.75 -4.13
C CYS A 70 -9.06 1.33 -3.89
N VAL A 71 -10.23 1.23 -3.30
CA VAL A 71 -10.92 -0.03 -3.05
C VAL A 71 -12.25 -0.01 -3.76
N ALA A 72 -12.49 -0.99 -4.60
CA ALA A 72 -13.72 -1.18 -5.34
C ALA A 72 -14.39 -2.50 -4.98
N SER A 73 -15.68 -2.56 -5.16
CA SER A 73 -16.40 -3.85 -5.18
C SER A 73 -16.11 -4.60 -6.48
N SER A 74 -16.48 -5.87 -6.55
CA SER A 74 -16.24 -6.71 -7.73
C SER A 74 -16.92 -6.20 -9.01
N ASN A 75 -17.94 -5.33 -8.89
CA ASN A 75 -18.62 -4.69 -10.02
C ASN A 75 -18.04 -3.32 -10.40
N GLY A 76 -16.98 -2.86 -9.75
CA GLY A 76 -16.33 -1.58 -10.03
C GLY A 76 -16.89 -0.38 -9.24
N SER A 77 -17.82 -0.59 -8.32
CA SER A 77 -18.31 0.50 -7.46
C SER A 77 -17.26 0.89 -6.42
N LEU A 78 -17.07 2.18 -6.23
CA LEU A 78 -16.13 2.69 -5.24
C LEU A 78 -16.57 2.34 -3.82
N VAL A 79 -15.67 1.76 -3.04
CA VAL A 79 -15.85 1.49 -1.60
C VAL A 79 -15.12 2.53 -0.77
N ALA A 80 -13.85 2.78 -1.08
CA ALA A 80 -13.02 3.76 -0.39
C ALA A 80 -11.84 4.19 -1.26
N SER A 81 -11.36 5.41 -1.06
CA SER A 81 -10.17 5.93 -1.74
C SER A 81 -9.41 6.91 -0.86
N SER A 82 -8.09 6.91 -0.99
CA SER A 82 -7.22 7.90 -0.34
C SER A 82 -7.29 9.28 -1.01
N ASN A 83 -7.76 9.35 -2.25
CA ASN A 83 -7.83 10.57 -3.06
C ASN A 83 -9.26 11.13 -3.19
N GLY A 84 -10.17 10.78 -2.30
CA GLY A 84 -11.56 11.20 -2.35
C GLY A 84 -12.43 10.30 -3.23
N GLU A 85 -13.37 10.88 -3.98
CA GLU A 85 -14.30 10.13 -4.82
C GLU A 85 -13.70 9.81 -6.19
N ASP A 86 -12.90 8.77 -6.25
CA ASP A 86 -12.24 8.32 -7.49
C ASP A 86 -12.99 7.16 -8.14
N PHE A 87 -14.18 7.44 -8.65
CA PHE A 87 -15.04 6.45 -9.33
C PHE A 87 -14.39 5.90 -10.60
N THR A 88 -13.67 6.74 -11.34
CA THR A 88 -13.00 6.34 -12.58
C THR A 88 -11.91 5.31 -12.29
N GLU A 89 -11.11 5.52 -11.26
CA GLU A 89 -10.07 4.60 -10.85
C GLU A 89 -10.64 3.24 -10.42
N ALA A 90 -11.71 3.26 -9.61
CA ALA A 90 -12.38 2.05 -9.17
C ALA A 90 -12.91 1.23 -10.35
N LEU A 91 -13.57 1.88 -11.30
CA LEU A 91 -14.12 1.23 -12.47
C LEU A 91 -13.01 0.70 -13.40
N THR A 92 -12.03 1.52 -13.71
CA THR A 92 -10.92 1.16 -14.62
C THR A 92 -10.08 0.02 -14.07
N GLY A 93 -9.68 0.09 -12.81
CA GLY A 93 -8.89 -0.95 -12.16
C GLY A 93 -9.62 -2.28 -12.09
N THR A 94 -10.90 -2.25 -11.74
CA THR A 94 -11.74 -3.46 -11.68
C THR A 94 -11.94 -4.07 -13.07
N ALA A 95 -12.22 -3.25 -14.09
CA ALA A 95 -12.37 -3.73 -15.47
C ALA A 95 -11.09 -4.35 -16.01
N LEU A 96 -9.95 -3.72 -15.76
CA LEU A 96 -8.64 -4.24 -16.15
C LEU A 96 -8.33 -5.58 -15.46
N PHE A 97 -8.60 -5.69 -14.17
CA PHE A 97 -8.40 -6.93 -13.43
C PHE A 97 -9.31 -8.04 -13.92
N ASN A 98 -10.60 -7.76 -14.15
CA ASN A 98 -11.55 -8.73 -14.67
C ASN A 98 -11.17 -9.20 -16.07
N TYR A 99 -10.67 -8.32 -16.92
CA TYR A 99 -10.15 -8.69 -18.24
C TYR A 99 -8.96 -9.65 -18.10
N VAL A 100 -7.98 -9.34 -17.27
CA VAL A 100 -6.82 -10.23 -17.03
C VAL A 100 -7.27 -11.58 -16.48
N GLN A 101 -8.23 -11.61 -15.56
CA GLN A 101 -8.79 -12.85 -15.02
C GLN A 101 -9.47 -13.71 -16.10
N SER A 102 -10.08 -13.08 -17.11
CA SER A 102 -10.70 -13.82 -18.22
C SER A 102 -9.66 -14.49 -19.13
N GLU A 103 -8.53 -13.82 -19.33
CA GLU A 103 -7.45 -14.33 -20.19
C GLU A 103 -6.47 -15.24 -19.44
N LEU A 104 -6.19 -14.92 -18.19
CA LEU A 104 -5.28 -15.64 -17.31
C LEU A 104 -6.00 -16.01 -16.00
N PRO A 105 -6.82 -17.06 -16.00
CA PRO A 105 -7.55 -17.51 -14.81
C PRO A 105 -6.62 -17.78 -13.64
N LYS A 106 -7.05 -17.43 -12.43
CA LYS A 106 -6.27 -17.56 -11.19
C LYS A 106 -5.12 -16.57 -11.03
N SER A 107 -5.07 -15.50 -11.80
CA SER A 107 -4.15 -14.39 -11.54
C SER A 107 -4.42 -13.79 -10.16
N SER A 108 -3.38 -13.63 -9.35
CA SER A 108 -3.51 -13.14 -7.97
C SER A 108 -3.23 -11.65 -7.85
N VAL A 109 -2.31 -11.12 -8.64
CA VAL A 109 -1.95 -9.70 -8.66
C VAL A 109 -1.59 -9.28 -10.06
N LEU A 110 -2.04 -8.12 -10.47
CA LEU A 110 -1.64 -7.45 -11.70
C LEU A 110 -0.66 -6.32 -11.36
N PHE A 111 0.53 -6.39 -11.91
CA PHE A 111 1.54 -5.34 -11.81
C PHE A 111 1.74 -4.69 -13.17
N VAL A 112 1.52 -3.39 -13.24
CA VAL A 112 1.77 -2.60 -14.45
C VAL A 112 2.79 -1.51 -14.13
N LYS A 113 3.89 -1.48 -14.89
CA LYS A 113 4.91 -0.43 -14.79
C LYS A 113 4.59 0.68 -15.80
N ALA A 114 4.44 1.90 -15.29
CA ALA A 114 4.32 3.13 -16.07
C ALA A 114 5.28 4.18 -15.49
N ASN A 115 4.83 5.38 -15.14
CA ASN A 115 5.65 6.35 -14.39
C ASN A 115 5.89 5.94 -12.92
N GLY A 116 5.20 4.97 -12.44
CA GLY A 116 5.29 4.29 -11.16
C GLY A 116 4.76 2.89 -11.35
N TRP A 117 4.36 2.26 -10.28
CA TRP A 117 3.71 0.96 -10.29
C TRP A 117 2.21 1.09 -10.05
N TYR A 118 1.46 0.39 -10.86
CA TYR A 118 0.03 0.22 -10.76
C TYR A 118 -0.23 -1.24 -10.39
N MET A 119 -0.78 -1.47 -9.20
CA MET A 119 -0.96 -2.80 -8.63
C MET A 119 -2.43 -3.03 -8.37
N VAL A 120 -2.99 -4.07 -8.97
CA VAL A 120 -4.40 -4.43 -8.82
C VAL A 120 -4.50 -5.87 -8.35
N PHE A 121 -5.27 -6.10 -7.29
CA PHE A 121 -5.40 -7.43 -6.71
C PHE A 121 -6.74 -7.59 -5.99
N PRO A 122 -7.29 -8.81 -5.95
CA PRO A 122 -8.50 -9.09 -5.21
C PRO A 122 -8.20 -9.39 -3.74
N PHE A 123 -9.08 -8.99 -2.86
CA PHE A 123 -9.08 -9.40 -1.47
C PHE A 123 -10.52 -9.37 -0.91
N LYS A 124 -11.01 -10.51 -0.38
CA LYS A 124 -12.35 -10.63 0.21
C LYS A 124 -13.47 -9.97 -0.60
N LYS A 125 -13.71 -10.39 -1.82
CA LYS A 125 -14.75 -9.87 -2.73
C LYS A 125 -14.61 -8.39 -3.11
N LYS A 126 -13.46 -7.79 -2.85
CA LYS A 126 -13.13 -6.43 -3.27
C LYS A 126 -11.90 -6.44 -4.17
N VAL A 127 -11.74 -5.40 -4.94
CA VAL A 127 -10.57 -5.17 -5.78
C VAL A 127 -9.83 -3.97 -5.22
N PHE A 128 -8.56 -4.17 -4.91
CA PHE A 128 -7.65 -3.13 -4.42
C PHE A 128 -6.79 -2.62 -5.56
N ILE A 129 -6.69 -1.33 -5.68
CA ILE A 129 -5.91 -0.63 -6.70
C ILE A 129 -4.93 0.28 -5.97
N VAL A 130 -3.64 0.00 -6.09
CA VAL A 130 -2.57 0.72 -5.40
C VAL A 130 -1.60 1.29 -6.41
N LYS A 131 -1.31 2.58 -6.31
CA LYS A 131 -0.28 3.27 -7.10
C LYS A 131 0.87 3.66 -6.20
N ALA A 132 2.09 3.41 -6.62
CA ALA A 132 3.29 3.78 -5.89
C ALA A 132 4.49 3.94 -6.81
N MET A 133 5.50 4.70 -6.38
CA MET A 133 6.75 4.82 -7.12
C MET A 133 7.54 3.50 -7.12
N ASP A 134 7.49 2.76 -5.99
CA ASP A 134 8.06 1.43 -5.85
C ASP A 134 6.96 0.37 -5.72
N TYR A 135 7.19 -0.82 -6.26
CA TYR A 135 6.22 -1.90 -6.11
C TYR A 135 6.18 -2.45 -4.68
N LEU A 136 4.99 -2.83 -4.24
CA LEU A 136 4.82 -3.61 -3.04
C LEU A 136 4.87 -5.10 -3.37
N THR A 137 5.48 -5.87 -2.48
CA THR A 137 5.40 -7.32 -2.57
C THR A 137 3.95 -7.80 -2.34
N PRO A 138 3.57 -8.99 -2.82
CA PRO A 138 2.24 -9.55 -2.55
C PRO A 138 1.87 -9.58 -1.06
N ILE A 139 2.85 -9.83 -0.18
CA ILE A 139 2.64 -9.85 1.28
C ILE A 139 2.29 -8.43 1.79
N GLU A 140 3.01 -7.40 1.33
CA GLU A 140 2.72 -6.01 1.70
C GLU A 140 1.33 -5.58 1.22
N LEU A 141 0.94 -5.97 0.01
CA LEU A 141 -0.39 -5.72 -0.53
C LEU A 141 -1.49 -6.40 0.30
N GLU A 142 -1.26 -7.65 0.70
CA GLU A 142 -2.20 -8.39 1.56
C GLU A 142 -2.34 -7.75 2.94
N VAL A 143 -1.24 -7.30 3.55
CA VAL A 143 -1.26 -6.59 4.85
C VAL A 143 -2.07 -5.30 4.74
N LEU A 144 -1.86 -4.51 3.69
CA LEU A 144 -2.62 -3.29 3.43
C LEU A 144 -4.12 -3.60 3.30
N ALA A 145 -4.48 -4.59 2.50
CA ALA A 145 -5.87 -4.98 2.29
C ALA A 145 -6.52 -5.47 3.58
N LYS A 146 -5.79 -6.24 4.38
CA LYS A 146 -6.27 -6.72 5.69
C LYS A 146 -6.56 -5.57 6.65
N GLU A 147 -5.72 -4.57 6.71
CA GLU A 147 -5.95 -3.40 7.56
C GLU A 147 -7.25 -2.66 7.18
N VAL A 148 -7.53 -2.53 5.89
CA VAL A 148 -8.79 -1.95 5.39
C VAL A 148 -9.98 -2.83 5.76
N GLU A 149 -9.90 -4.14 5.53
CA GLU A 149 -10.99 -5.07 5.83
C GLU A 149 -11.28 -5.17 7.32
N ASP A 150 -10.25 -5.15 8.17
CA ASP A 150 -10.41 -5.16 9.63
C ASP A 150 -11.14 -3.91 10.12
N PHE A 151 -10.92 -2.77 9.48
CA PHE A 151 -11.64 -1.54 9.78
C PHE A 151 -13.10 -1.62 9.32
N LEU A 152 -13.35 -2.09 8.10
CA LEU A 152 -14.70 -2.22 7.55
C LEU A 152 -15.54 -3.25 8.33
N GLY A 153 -14.91 -4.28 8.85
CA GLY A 153 -15.56 -5.33 9.66
C GLY A 153 -15.94 -4.92 11.08
N LYS A 154 -15.44 -3.78 11.57
CA LYS A 154 -15.77 -3.24 12.91
C LYS A 154 -17.02 -2.36 12.92
N LYS A 155 -17.57 -2.04 11.76
CA LYS A 155 -18.83 -1.32 11.58
C LYS A 155 -19.98 -2.29 11.30
#